data_441e01a5579ed0f7451abddff75e992c
#
_entry.id   441e01a5579ed0f7451abddff75e992c
#
_cell.length_a   1.000
_cell.length_b   1.000
_cell.length_c   1.000
_cell.angle_alpha   90.00
_cell.angle_beta   90.00
_cell.angle_gamma   90.00
#
_symmetry.space_group_name_H-M   'P 1'
#
loop_
_entity.id
_entity.type
_entity.pdbx_description
1 polymer ?
#
loop_
_entity_poly.entity_id
_entity_poly.type
_entity_poly.pdbx_seq_one_letter_code
_entity_poly.pdbx_strand_id
1 'polypeptide(L)'
;SPAICGDLVLLGRYLDYDVRCVLMAFAKKEKRLKHMQYISTRGTAPVLSFEEAMLTGLARDGGLYLPETVPQLSKDEIGAMAGLSYEEIAFRVMQPFLGNAFSEDEFKQIIGKAYAGFQHAAKAPLVQLDSNHFLLELFHGPTLAFKDFAMQLIGQLFQLSLQRRGERVTIVGATSGDTGSAAIEAFRGLAGVDVFILYPHGRVSDVQRRQMSTPSE
;
A
#
# COMPACT_ATOMS: atom_id res chain seq x y z
N SER A 1 10.39 16.39 30.09
CA SER A 1 10.21 16.96 31.42
C SER A 1 11.18 16.26 32.38
N PRO A 2 12.02 16.97 33.18
CA PRO A 2 13.08 16.37 33.99
C PRO A 2 12.61 15.48 35.17
N ALA A 3 11.32 15.41 35.42
CA ALA A 3 10.75 14.67 36.57
C ALA A 3 10.71 13.14 36.38
N ILE A 4 10.70 12.63 35.14
CA ILE A 4 10.57 11.19 34.88
C ILE A 4 11.94 10.45 35.03
N CYS A 5 13.05 11.19 34.95
CA CYS A 5 14.38 10.60 35.08
C CYS A 5 14.81 10.42 36.55
N GLY A 6 14.20 11.15 37.50
CA GLY A 6 14.51 11.07 38.91
C GLY A 6 13.98 9.80 39.60
N ASP A 7 12.77 9.38 39.25
CA ASP A 7 12.10 8.26 39.89
C ASP A 7 12.63 6.87 39.43
N LEU A 8 13.18 6.79 38.22
CA LEU A 8 13.79 5.57 37.72
C LEU A 8 15.15 5.26 38.39
N VAL A 9 15.85 6.26 38.85
CA VAL A 9 17.14 6.11 39.56
C VAL A 9 16.94 5.62 41.00
N LEU A 10 15.81 5.94 41.62
CA LEU A 10 15.47 5.49 42.98
C LEU A 10 15.02 4.00 43.02
N LEU A 11 14.34 3.51 41.98
CA LEU A 11 13.97 2.08 41.89
C LEU A 11 15.17 1.16 41.65
N GLY A 12 16.21 1.64 40.99
CA GLY A 12 17.44 0.86 40.74
C GLY A 12 18.32 0.64 41.97
N ARG A 13 18.10 1.37 43.07
CA ARG A 13 18.82 1.19 44.34
C ARG A 13 18.20 0.16 45.29
N TYR A 14 16.96 -0.23 45.03
CA TYR A 14 16.19 -1.18 45.87
C TYR A 14 16.18 -2.62 45.35
N LEU A 15 16.54 -2.82 44.10
CA LEU A 15 16.60 -4.13 43.49
C LEU A 15 18.05 -4.30 42.96
N ASP A 16 18.81 -5.15 43.54
CA ASP A 16 20.21 -5.49 43.21
C ASP A 16 20.37 -6.11 41.79
N TYR A 17 19.64 -5.56 40.82
CA TYR A 17 19.71 -5.92 39.41
C TYR A 17 20.27 -4.75 38.61
N ASP A 18 21.26 -5.05 37.78
CA ASP A 18 21.91 -4.10 36.90
C ASP A 18 20.89 -3.53 35.89
N VAL A 19 20.30 -2.37 36.26
CA VAL A 19 19.31 -1.65 35.46
C VAL A 19 19.81 -1.33 34.03
N ARG A 20 21.15 -1.28 33.84
CA ARG A 20 21.76 -1.13 32.51
C ARG A 20 21.48 -2.35 31.61
N CYS A 21 21.50 -3.58 32.16
CA CYS A 21 21.17 -4.77 31.41
C CYS A 21 19.69 -4.82 31.01
N VAL A 22 18.78 -4.36 31.86
CA VAL A 22 17.34 -4.32 31.58
C VAL A 22 17.02 -3.24 30.53
N LEU A 23 17.62 -2.04 30.67
CA LEU A 23 17.47 -0.97 29.67
C LEU A 23 18.10 -1.33 28.33
N MET A 24 19.25 -2.01 28.30
CA MET A 24 19.83 -2.53 27.06
C MET A 24 19.02 -3.69 26.45
N ALA A 25 18.35 -4.50 27.26
CA ALA A 25 17.45 -5.55 26.77
C ALA A 25 16.16 -4.96 26.18
N PHE A 26 15.60 -3.89 26.76
CA PHE A 26 14.48 -3.15 26.19
C PHE A 26 14.90 -2.35 24.94
N ALA A 27 16.07 -1.71 24.93
CA ALA A 27 16.60 -1.02 23.77
C ALA A 27 16.94 -1.98 22.59
N LYS A 28 17.30 -3.25 22.88
CA LYS A 28 17.52 -4.27 21.87
C LYS A 28 16.20 -4.84 21.27
N LYS A 29 15.06 -4.60 21.89
CA LYS A 29 13.74 -5.09 21.44
C LYS A 29 12.96 -4.06 20.63
N GLU A 30 13.36 -2.81 20.61
CA GLU A 30 13.04 -1.93 19.49
C GLU A 30 13.88 -2.40 18.29
N LYS A 31 13.38 -3.37 17.53
CA LYS A 31 13.69 -3.41 16.10
C LYS A 31 13.34 -2.00 15.62
N ARG A 32 14.35 -1.13 15.47
CA ARG A 32 14.22 0.05 14.59
C ARG A 32 13.59 -0.53 13.34
N LEU A 33 12.30 -0.25 13.13
CA LEU A 33 11.70 -0.40 11.83
C LEU A 33 12.62 0.42 10.92
N LYS A 34 13.50 -0.26 10.18
CA LYS A 34 14.34 0.40 9.19
C LYS A 34 13.35 1.16 8.32
N HIS A 35 13.48 2.48 8.26
CA HIS A 35 12.69 3.26 7.33
C HIS A 35 12.87 2.63 5.97
N MET A 36 11.78 2.07 5.42
CA MET A 36 11.80 1.55 4.06
C MET A 36 12.16 2.73 3.14
N GLN A 37 13.22 2.56 2.38
CA GLN A 37 13.71 3.55 1.42
C GLN A 37 13.46 3.07 0.00
N TYR A 38 13.23 4.01 -0.88
CA TYR A 38 12.96 3.78 -2.28
C TYR A 38 14.03 4.43 -3.13
N ILE A 39 14.67 3.67 -3.98
CA ILE A 39 15.78 4.07 -4.85
C ILE A 39 15.35 4.02 -6.32
N SER A 40 15.90 4.93 -7.13
CA SER A 40 15.66 4.89 -8.57
C SER A 40 16.39 3.73 -9.24
N THR A 41 15.76 3.08 -10.21
CA THR A 41 16.37 2.05 -11.06
C THR A 41 17.56 2.56 -11.86
N ARG A 42 17.70 3.89 -12.03
CA ARG A 42 18.85 4.53 -12.68
C ARG A 42 19.89 5.07 -11.71
N GLY A 43 19.58 5.11 -10.42
CA GLY A 43 20.52 5.36 -9.34
C GLY A 43 20.98 6.81 -9.14
N THR A 44 20.49 7.78 -9.92
CA THR A 44 20.90 9.19 -9.79
C THR A 44 19.83 10.11 -9.19
N ALA A 45 18.60 9.64 -9.05
CA ALA A 45 17.55 10.37 -8.37
C ALA A 45 17.69 10.25 -6.84
N PRO A 46 17.17 11.22 -6.06
CA PRO A 46 17.17 11.15 -4.62
C PRO A 46 16.48 9.89 -4.08
N VAL A 47 16.98 9.39 -2.95
CA VAL A 47 16.31 8.33 -2.19
C VAL A 47 15.08 8.93 -1.50
N LEU A 48 13.95 8.26 -1.58
CA LEU A 48 12.66 8.72 -1.07
C LEU A 48 12.07 7.75 -0.05
N SER A 49 11.19 8.25 0.80
CA SER A 49 10.26 7.43 1.59
C SER A 49 9.17 6.82 0.68
N PHE A 50 8.39 5.88 1.21
CA PHE A 50 7.25 5.30 0.48
C PHE A 50 6.29 6.39 -0.02
N GLU A 51 5.85 7.29 0.85
CA GLU A 51 4.88 8.32 0.52
C GLU A 51 5.41 9.30 -0.54
N GLU A 52 6.66 9.72 -0.41
CA GLU A 52 7.30 10.59 -1.41
C GLU A 52 7.45 9.89 -2.75
N ALA A 53 7.85 8.61 -2.79
CA ALA A 53 7.97 7.85 -4.01
C ALA A 53 6.61 7.66 -4.70
N MET A 54 5.56 7.35 -3.92
CA MET A 54 4.20 7.20 -4.40
C MET A 54 3.67 8.50 -5.04
N LEU A 55 3.85 9.63 -4.39
CA LEU A 55 3.38 10.94 -4.89
C LEU A 55 4.23 11.48 -6.04
N THR A 56 5.51 11.13 -6.10
CA THR A 56 6.42 11.54 -7.19
C THR A 56 6.14 10.77 -8.49
N GLY A 57 5.78 9.48 -8.39
CA GLY A 57 5.59 8.59 -9.53
C GLY A 57 6.92 8.24 -10.21
N LEU A 58 7.27 8.91 -11.32
CA LEU A 58 8.54 8.68 -12.02
C LEU A 58 9.70 9.41 -11.34
N ALA A 59 10.85 8.75 -11.25
CA ALA A 59 12.06 9.37 -10.76
C ALA A 59 12.58 10.44 -11.73
N ARG A 60 13.22 11.49 -11.20
CA ARG A 60 13.73 12.65 -11.98
C ARG A 60 14.76 12.25 -13.05
N ASP A 61 15.44 11.12 -12.86
CA ASP A 61 16.38 10.54 -13.82
C ASP A 61 15.70 9.66 -14.88
N GLY A 62 14.36 9.60 -14.87
CA GLY A 62 13.55 8.77 -15.77
C GLY A 62 13.50 7.29 -15.38
N GLY A 63 14.00 6.94 -14.20
CA GLY A 63 13.85 5.62 -13.58
C GLY A 63 12.52 5.43 -12.89
N LEU A 64 12.31 4.23 -12.34
CA LEU A 64 11.23 3.87 -11.43
C LEU A 64 11.79 3.79 -10.01
N TYR A 65 10.96 4.11 -9.01
CA TYR A 65 11.32 3.86 -7.62
C TYR A 65 11.02 2.43 -7.22
N LEU A 66 12.02 1.76 -6.65
CA LEU A 66 11.92 0.42 -6.08
C LEU A 66 12.32 0.46 -4.60
N PRO A 67 11.77 -0.41 -3.75
CA PRO A 67 12.26 -0.53 -2.39
C PRO A 67 13.73 -0.96 -2.40
N GLU A 68 14.55 -0.31 -1.58
CA GLU A 68 15.99 -0.62 -1.46
C GLU A 68 16.21 -2.09 -1.06
N THR A 69 15.30 -2.63 -0.28
CA THR A 69 15.29 -4.05 0.12
C THR A 69 13.89 -4.61 -0.05
N VAL A 70 13.80 -5.81 -0.65
CA VAL A 70 12.53 -6.53 -0.76
C VAL A 70 12.33 -7.36 0.51
N PRO A 71 11.29 -7.08 1.31
CA PRO A 71 10.95 -7.88 2.49
C PRO A 71 10.75 -9.36 2.12
N GLN A 72 11.29 -10.25 2.95
CA GLN A 72 11.17 -11.68 2.76
C GLN A 72 10.23 -12.27 3.80
N LEU A 73 9.38 -13.18 3.37
CA LEU A 73 8.53 -13.99 4.23
C LEU A 73 9.12 -15.40 4.33
N SER A 74 9.30 -15.89 5.54
CA SER A 74 9.68 -17.28 5.79
C SER A 74 8.51 -18.23 5.49
N LYS A 75 8.82 -19.51 5.33
CA LYS A 75 7.77 -20.53 5.14
C LYS A 75 6.80 -20.61 6.33
N ASP A 76 7.31 -20.39 7.55
CA ASP A 76 6.49 -20.39 8.76
C ASP A 76 5.55 -19.18 8.81
N GLU A 77 6.02 -17.99 8.41
CA GLU A 77 5.18 -16.80 8.29
C GLU A 77 4.09 -16.98 7.23
N ILE A 78 4.43 -17.56 6.07
CA ILE A 78 3.45 -17.90 5.03
C ILE A 78 2.44 -18.92 5.57
N GLY A 79 2.90 -19.98 6.23
CA GLY A 79 2.03 -21.00 6.84
C GLY A 79 1.09 -20.42 7.89
N ALA A 80 1.55 -19.45 8.68
CA ALA A 80 0.75 -18.77 9.69
C ALA A 80 -0.34 -17.82 9.11
N MET A 81 -0.36 -17.62 7.81
CA MET A 81 -1.42 -16.88 7.11
C MET A 81 -2.60 -17.76 6.72
N ALA A 82 -2.50 -19.07 6.86
CA ALA A 82 -3.61 -19.98 6.53
C ALA A 82 -4.84 -19.66 7.38
N GLY A 83 -5.99 -19.52 6.72
CA GLY A 83 -7.26 -19.21 7.37
C GLY A 83 -7.49 -17.75 7.73
N LEU A 84 -6.55 -16.86 7.45
CA LEU A 84 -6.74 -15.42 7.60
C LEU A 84 -7.60 -14.87 6.47
N SER A 85 -8.26 -13.73 6.73
CA SER A 85 -8.95 -12.96 5.69
C SER A 85 -7.96 -12.39 4.66
N TYR A 86 -8.47 -12.05 3.47
CA TYR A 86 -7.66 -11.37 2.46
C TYR A 86 -7.04 -10.08 3.00
N GLU A 87 -7.81 -9.31 3.75
CA GLU A 87 -7.38 -8.03 4.33
C GLU A 87 -6.25 -8.20 5.35
N GLU A 88 -6.31 -9.26 6.16
CA GLU A 88 -5.24 -9.58 7.13
C GLU A 88 -3.96 -10.04 6.42
N ILE A 89 -4.08 -10.84 5.36
CA ILE A 89 -2.93 -11.24 4.53
C ILE A 89 -2.34 -10.03 3.83
N ALA A 90 -3.19 -9.19 3.21
CA ALA A 90 -2.77 -7.97 2.55
C ALA A 90 -2.00 -7.04 3.49
N PHE A 91 -2.49 -6.86 4.73
CA PHE A 91 -1.77 -6.09 5.75
C PHE A 91 -0.38 -6.66 6.03
N ARG A 92 -0.26 -7.95 6.30
CA ARG A 92 1.02 -8.59 6.65
C ARG A 92 2.03 -8.52 5.51
N VAL A 93 1.57 -8.70 4.28
CA VAL A 93 2.43 -8.69 3.09
C VAL A 93 2.88 -7.29 2.72
N MET A 94 1.99 -6.31 2.81
CA MET A 94 2.25 -4.95 2.29
C MET A 94 2.84 -4.00 3.34
N GLN A 95 2.49 -4.16 4.62
CA GLN A 95 2.94 -3.26 5.69
C GLN A 95 4.48 -3.05 5.74
N PRO A 96 5.35 -4.05 5.50
CA PRO A 96 6.78 -3.85 5.51
C PRO A 96 7.30 -2.89 4.43
N PHE A 97 6.57 -2.71 3.34
CA PHE A 97 6.93 -1.78 2.26
C PHE A 97 6.61 -0.32 2.56
N LEU A 98 5.70 -0.07 3.49
CA LEU A 98 5.23 1.28 3.80
C LEU A 98 6.15 2.04 4.77
N GLY A 99 7.03 1.34 5.45
CA GLY A 99 7.84 1.93 6.52
C GLY A 99 6.94 2.54 7.61
N ASN A 100 7.13 3.83 7.87
CA ASN A 100 6.35 4.58 8.86
C ASN A 100 5.33 5.55 8.23
N ALA A 101 5.00 5.39 6.95
CA ALA A 101 4.11 6.30 6.24
C ALA A 101 2.69 6.31 6.85
N PHE A 102 2.23 5.16 7.31
CA PHE A 102 0.90 4.99 7.93
C PHE A 102 1.02 4.16 9.20
N SER A 103 0.18 4.47 10.19
CA SER A 103 0.02 3.60 11.35
C SER A 103 -0.67 2.28 10.96
N GLU A 104 -0.58 1.25 11.83
CA GLU A 104 -1.24 -0.04 11.57
C GLU A 104 -2.75 0.12 11.39
N ASP A 105 -3.39 0.92 12.25
CA ASP A 105 -4.85 1.12 12.20
C ASP A 105 -5.27 1.85 10.94
N GLU A 106 -4.52 2.88 10.53
CA GLU A 106 -4.78 3.59 9.27
C GLU A 106 -4.64 2.67 8.07
N PHE A 107 -3.58 1.85 8.04
CA PHE A 107 -3.35 0.96 6.91
C PHE A 107 -4.39 -0.17 6.85
N LYS A 108 -4.82 -0.71 7.98
CA LYS A 108 -5.94 -1.67 8.05
C LYS A 108 -7.25 -1.04 7.53
N GLN A 109 -7.53 0.21 7.89
CA GLN A 109 -8.69 0.93 7.37
C GLN A 109 -8.60 1.18 5.86
N ILE A 110 -7.42 1.55 5.35
CA ILE A 110 -7.14 1.71 3.93
C ILE A 110 -7.43 0.41 3.16
N ILE A 111 -6.88 -0.71 3.63
CA ILE A 111 -7.11 -2.04 3.04
C ILE A 111 -8.60 -2.39 3.04
N GLY A 112 -9.26 -2.22 4.18
CA GLY A 112 -10.69 -2.52 4.31
C GLY A 112 -11.54 -1.73 3.31
N LYS A 113 -11.28 -0.42 3.16
CA LYS A 113 -11.97 0.44 2.18
C LYS A 113 -11.65 0.05 0.74
N ALA A 114 -10.37 -0.21 0.43
CA ALA A 114 -9.92 -0.54 -0.91
C ALA A 114 -10.58 -1.81 -1.46
N TYR A 115 -10.74 -2.82 -0.61
CA TYR A 115 -11.26 -4.13 -1.04
C TYR A 115 -12.73 -4.37 -0.71
N ALA A 116 -13.43 -3.39 -0.11
CA ALA A 116 -14.86 -3.50 0.21
C ALA A 116 -15.75 -3.73 -1.01
N GLY A 117 -15.39 -3.14 -2.16
CA GLY A 117 -16.16 -3.24 -3.41
C GLY A 117 -15.94 -4.54 -4.18
N PHE A 118 -15.04 -5.42 -3.73
CA PHE A 118 -14.79 -6.70 -4.42
C PHE A 118 -15.91 -7.70 -4.11
N GLN A 119 -16.43 -8.32 -5.15
CA GLN A 119 -17.64 -9.15 -5.09
C GLN A 119 -17.42 -10.57 -4.56
N HIS A 120 -16.18 -11.05 -4.53
CA HIS A 120 -15.84 -12.39 -4.02
C HIS A 120 -15.16 -12.30 -2.64
N ALA A 121 -15.54 -13.18 -1.71
CA ALA A 121 -14.99 -13.16 -0.34
C ALA A 121 -13.46 -13.29 -0.30
N ALA A 122 -12.89 -14.18 -1.13
CA ALA A 122 -11.44 -14.36 -1.27
C ALA A 122 -10.77 -13.25 -2.11
N LYS A 123 -11.50 -12.29 -2.68
CA LYS A 123 -11.06 -11.25 -3.61
C LYS A 123 -10.37 -11.79 -4.87
N ALA A 124 -9.39 -12.69 -4.72
CA ALA A 124 -8.65 -13.37 -5.78
C ALA A 124 -8.71 -14.89 -5.55
N PRO A 125 -9.84 -15.55 -5.83
CA PRO A 125 -9.94 -16.99 -5.64
C PRO A 125 -9.05 -17.76 -6.62
N LEU A 126 -8.53 -18.89 -6.15
CA LEU A 126 -7.78 -19.85 -6.97
C LEU A 126 -8.70 -21.02 -7.31
N VAL A 127 -9.05 -21.14 -8.59
CA VAL A 127 -9.91 -22.20 -9.11
C VAL A 127 -9.06 -23.30 -9.71
N GLN A 128 -9.22 -24.53 -9.23
CA GLN A 128 -8.55 -25.69 -9.79
C GLN A 128 -9.29 -26.16 -11.04
N LEU A 129 -8.61 -26.22 -12.18
CA LEU A 129 -9.15 -26.70 -13.45
C LEU A 129 -8.94 -28.20 -13.64
N ASP A 130 -7.75 -28.68 -13.25
CA ASP A 130 -7.41 -30.11 -13.23
C ASP A 130 -6.34 -30.40 -12.16
N SER A 131 -5.70 -31.56 -12.18
CA SER A 131 -4.73 -31.98 -11.15
C SER A 131 -3.55 -31.02 -10.98
N ASN A 132 -3.15 -30.27 -12.03
CA ASN A 132 -1.94 -29.44 -12.04
C ASN A 132 -2.17 -28.02 -12.56
N HIS A 133 -3.40 -27.68 -12.99
CA HIS A 133 -3.72 -26.35 -13.50
C HIS A 133 -4.67 -25.62 -12.58
N PHE A 134 -4.27 -24.38 -12.25
CA PHE A 134 -5.04 -23.48 -11.40
C PHE A 134 -5.22 -22.16 -12.11
N LEU A 135 -6.40 -21.59 -11.99
CA LEU A 135 -6.74 -20.26 -12.48
C LEU A 135 -6.88 -19.32 -11.29
N LEU A 136 -6.04 -18.25 -11.25
CA LEU A 136 -6.20 -17.16 -10.31
C LEU A 136 -7.14 -16.12 -10.93
N GLU A 137 -8.34 -15.99 -10.35
CA GLU A 137 -9.35 -15.05 -10.85
C GLU A 137 -9.08 -13.63 -10.31
N LEU A 138 -8.82 -12.68 -11.19
CA LEU A 138 -8.51 -11.29 -10.84
C LEU A 138 -9.59 -10.28 -11.31
N PHE A 139 -10.78 -10.76 -11.63
CA PHE A 139 -11.87 -9.96 -12.20
C PHE A 139 -13.03 -9.68 -11.23
N HIS A 140 -12.81 -9.83 -9.93
CA HIS A 140 -13.85 -9.61 -8.91
C HIS A 140 -13.91 -8.19 -8.36
N GLY A 141 -13.10 -7.29 -8.87
CA GLY A 141 -13.10 -5.87 -8.51
C GLY A 141 -14.18 -5.06 -9.25
N PRO A 142 -14.34 -3.77 -8.93
CA PRO A 142 -15.43 -2.93 -9.42
C PRO A 142 -15.43 -2.72 -10.94
N THR A 143 -14.27 -2.73 -11.61
CA THR A 143 -14.18 -2.59 -13.08
C THR A 143 -13.98 -3.92 -13.80
N LEU A 144 -13.94 -5.02 -13.07
CA LEU A 144 -13.68 -6.38 -13.55
C LEU A 144 -12.28 -6.58 -14.16
N ALA A 145 -11.37 -5.65 -13.96
CA ALA A 145 -9.99 -5.71 -14.42
C ALA A 145 -9.04 -6.01 -13.24
N PHE A 146 -7.97 -6.78 -13.50
CA PHE A 146 -6.96 -7.09 -12.48
C PHE A 146 -6.32 -5.83 -11.87
N LYS A 147 -6.36 -4.71 -12.59
CA LYS A 147 -5.84 -3.42 -12.14
C LYS A 147 -6.58 -2.86 -10.92
N ASP A 148 -7.80 -3.31 -10.66
CA ASP A 148 -8.55 -2.91 -9.48
C ASP A 148 -7.80 -3.20 -8.18
N PHE A 149 -7.04 -4.31 -8.12
CA PHE A 149 -6.25 -4.65 -6.92
C PHE A 149 -5.27 -3.56 -6.52
N ALA A 150 -4.55 -2.99 -7.48
CA ALA A 150 -3.60 -1.92 -7.20
C ALA A 150 -4.29 -0.56 -7.10
N MET A 151 -5.20 -0.24 -8.02
CA MET A 151 -5.79 1.09 -8.13
C MET A 151 -6.69 1.42 -6.95
N GLN A 152 -7.52 0.49 -6.47
CA GLN A 152 -8.36 0.73 -5.29
C GLN A 152 -7.52 1.00 -4.04
N LEU A 153 -6.40 0.31 -3.87
CA LEU A 153 -5.48 0.55 -2.76
C LEU A 153 -4.78 1.91 -2.90
N ILE A 154 -4.22 2.20 -4.09
CA ILE A 154 -3.52 3.47 -4.36
C ILE A 154 -4.46 4.66 -4.15
N GLY A 155 -5.71 4.59 -4.58
CA GLY A 155 -6.70 5.64 -4.36
C GLY A 155 -6.85 6.00 -2.87
N GLN A 156 -6.97 5.02 -1.99
CA GLN A 156 -7.09 5.24 -0.54
C GLN A 156 -5.78 5.78 0.09
N LEU A 157 -4.63 5.29 -0.38
CA LEU A 157 -3.32 5.80 0.06
C LEU A 157 -3.13 7.27 -0.32
N PHE A 158 -3.46 7.63 -1.57
CA PHE A 158 -3.43 9.02 -2.03
C PHE A 158 -4.35 9.91 -1.22
N GLN A 159 -5.59 9.48 -1.01
CA GLN A 159 -6.58 10.26 -0.24
C GLN A 159 -6.04 10.65 1.13
N LEU A 160 -5.52 9.69 1.89
CA LEU A 160 -5.00 9.99 3.23
C LEU A 160 -3.74 10.87 3.18
N SER A 161 -2.81 10.60 2.26
CA SER A 161 -1.60 11.39 2.09
C SER A 161 -1.90 12.84 1.71
N LEU A 162 -2.79 13.07 0.76
CA LEU A 162 -3.17 14.41 0.32
C LEU A 162 -3.94 15.17 1.40
N GLN A 163 -4.84 14.49 2.13
CA GLN A 163 -5.54 15.09 3.27
C GLN A 163 -4.58 15.59 4.35
N ARG A 164 -3.55 14.80 4.69
CA ARG A 164 -2.53 15.19 5.68
C ARG A 164 -1.70 16.38 5.22
N ARG A 165 -1.42 16.48 3.93
CA ARG A 165 -0.60 17.54 3.34
C ARG A 165 -1.40 18.80 3.01
N GLY A 166 -2.72 18.71 2.95
CA GLY A 166 -3.57 19.79 2.42
C GLY A 166 -3.31 20.08 0.94
N GLU A 167 -2.86 19.07 0.19
CA GLU A 167 -2.47 19.17 -1.22
C GLU A 167 -3.56 18.62 -2.13
N ARG A 168 -3.50 19.02 -3.40
CA ARG A 168 -4.32 18.50 -4.49
C ARG A 168 -3.42 17.89 -5.56
N VAL A 169 -3.93 16.90 -6.28
CA VAL A 169 -3.22 16.28 -7.39
C VAL A 169 -4.15 16.15 -8.59
N THR A 170 -3.58 16.34 -9.78
CA THR A 170 -4.24 16.03 -11.05
C THR A 170 -3.55 14.81 -11.66
N ILE A 171 -4.31 13.76 -11.88
CA ILE A 171 -3.85 12.54 -12.53
C ILE A 171 -4.19 12.62 -14.00
N VAL A 172 -3.17 12.58 -14.85
CA VAL A 172 -3.34 12.53 -16.31
C VAL A 172 -2.80 11.19 -16.80
N GLY A 173 -3.67 10.39 -17.40
CA GLY A 173 -3.31 9.07 -17.92
C GLY A 173 -3.63 8.93 -19.41
N ALA A 174 -2.80 8.18 -20.13
CA ALA A 174 -3.11 7.71 -21.49
C ALA A 174 -3.20 6.19 -21.47
N THR A 175 -4.31 5.64 -21.93
CA THR A 175 -4.60 4.20 -21.76
C THR A 175 -5.37 3.64 -22.96
N SER A 176 -5.23 2.33 -23.16
CA SER A 176 -6.05 1.58 -24.13
C SER A 176 -7.32 0.97 -23.54
N GLY A 177 -7.63 1.19 -22.25
CA GLY A 177 -8.88 0.70 -21.64
C GLY A 177 -8.79 0.45 -20.15
N ASP A 178 -8.44 -0.75 -19.69
CA ASP A 178 -8.57 -1.20 -18.30
C ASP A 178 -7.93 -0.29 -17.26
N THR A 179 -6.74 0.24 -17.54
CA THR A 179 -6.05 1.14 -16.60
C THR A 179 -6.83 2.43 -16.37
N GLY A 180 -7.42 3.00 -17.43
CA GLY A 180 -8.22 4.21 -17.33
C GLY A 180 -9.50 3.97 -16.54
N SER A 181 -10.21 2.89 -16.83
CA SER A 181 -11.43 2.51 -16.11
C SER A 181 -11.14 2.30 -14.62
N ALA A 182 -10.09 1.55 -14.30
CA ALA A 182 -9.71 1.30 -12.92
C ALA A 182 -9.24 2.56 -12.18
N ALA A 183 -8.52 3.48 -12.87
CA ALA A 183 -8.11 4.75 -12.29
C ALA A 183 -9.30 5.65 -11.99
N ILE A 184 -10.21 5.84 -12.96
CA ILE A 184 -11.43 6.64 -12.75
C ILE A 184 -12.23 6.12 -11.57
N GLU A 185 -12.47 4.81 -11.50
CA GLU A 185 -13.23 4.21 -10.40
C GLU A 185 -12.53 4.36 -9.05
N ALA A 186 -11.21 4.19 -8.99
CA ALA A 186 -10.44 4.26 -7.76
C ALA A 186 -10.33 5.67 -7.17
N PHE A 187 -10.34 6.69 -8.03
CA PHE A 187 -10.17 8.08 -7.60
C PHE A 187 -11.49 8.87 -7.61
N ARG A 188 -12.57 8.29 -8.13
CA ARG A 188 -13.89 8.91 -8.16
C ARG A 188 -14.37 9.31 -6.76
N GLY A 189 -14.80 10.56 -6.63
CA GLY A 189 -15.29 11.11 -5.37
C GLY A 189 -14.22 11.35 -4.29
N LEU A 190 -12.94 11.13 -4.58
CA LEU A 190 -11.87 11.44 -3.63
C LEU A 190 -11.59 12.95 -3.63
N ALA A 191 -11.66 13.55 -2.43
CA ALA A 191 -11.38 14.97 -2.27
C ALA A 191 -9.92 15.28 -2.63
N GLY A 192 -9.72 16.32 -3.45
CA GLY A 192 -8.38 16.79 -3.82
C GLY A 192 -7.73 16.03 -4.98
N VAL A 193 -8.45 15.15 -5.67
CA VAL A 193 -7.95 14.43 -6.84
C VAL A 193 -8.81 14.73 -8.06
N ASP A 194 -8.19 15.21 -9.13
CA ASP A 194 -8.80 15.35 -10.45
C ASP A 194 -8.20 14.30 -11.38
N VAL A 195 -9.02 13.64 -12.21
CA VAL A 195 -8.56 12.58 -13.11
C VAL A 195 -8.92 12.90 -14.55
N PHE A 196 -7.92 12.90 -15.43
CA PHE A 196 -8.08 13.07 -16.88
C PHE A 196 -7.51 11.87 -17.60
N ILE A 197 -8.33 11.15 -18.34
CA ILE A 197 -7.94 9.96 -19.10
C ILE A 197 -8.04 10.21 -20.59
N LEU A 198 -6.91 10.05 -21.27
CA LEU A 198 -6.81 10.06 -22.73
C LEU A 198 -6.88 8.62 -23.25
N TYR A 199 -7.78 8.36 -24.18
CA TYR A 199 -7.88 7.05 -24.83
C TYR A 199 -8.06 7.18 -26.35
N PRO A 200 -7.59 6.23 -27.16
CA PRO A 200 -7.64 6.32 -28.61
C PRO A 200 -9.09 6.18 -29.10
N HIS A 201 -9.55 7.18 -29.87
CA HIS A 201 -10.91 7.17 -30.42
C HIS A 201 -11.15 5.94 -31.32
N GLY A 202 -12.22 5.21 -31.04
CA GLY A 202 -12.62 4.03 -31.81
C GLY A 202 -11.68 2.81 -31.68
N ARG A 203 -10.71 2.83 -30.72
CA ARG A 203 -9.75 1.74 -30.51
C ARG A 203 -9.78 1.13 -29.11
N VAL A 204 -10.86 1.40 -28.37
CA VAL A 204 -11.19 0.73 -27.09
C VAL A 204 -12.51 0.02 -27.25
N SER A 205 -12.75 -1.03 -26.47
CA SER A 205 -14.04 -1.73 -26.50
C SER A 205 -15.17 -0.81 -26.02
N ASP A 206 -16.42 -1.09 -26.44
CA ASP A 206 -17.57 -0.31 -26.00
C ASP A 206 -17.76 -0.35 -24.48
N VAL A 207 -17.46 -1.47 -23.84
CA VAL A 207 -17.53 -1.61 -22.38
C VAL A 207 -16.52 -0.68 -21.72
N GLN A 208 -15.25 -0.74 -22.12
CA GLN A 208 -14.19 0.12 -21.57
C GLN A 208 -14.47 1.60 -21.81
N ARG A 209 -14.96 1.95 -23.01
CA ARG A 209 -15.35 3.33 -23.31
C ARG A 209 -16.45 3.82 -22.36
N ARG A 210 -17.48 3.00 -22.12
CA ARG A 210 -18.55 3.34 -21.18
C ARG A 210 -18.02 3.47 -19.75
N GLN A 211 -17.21 2.55 -19.30
CA GLN A 211 -16.58 2.62 -17.97
C GLN A 211 -15.76 3.91 -17.76
N MET A 212 -15.16 4.47 -18.82
CA MET A 212 -14.38 5.71 -18.73
C MET A 212 -15.21 6.99 -18.95
N SER A 213 -16.33 6.92 -19.66
CA SER A 213 -17.06 8.12 -20.12
C SER A 213 -18.44 8.32 -19.49
N THR A 214 -18.95 7.35 -18.75
CA THR A 214 -20.30 7.41 -18.14
C THR A 214 -20.35 7.38 -16.61
N PRO A 215 -19.24 7.29 -15.84
CA PRO A 215 -19.33 7.44 -14.39
C PRO A 215 -19.93 8.79 -14.04
N SER A 216 -20.93 8.81 -13.17
CA SER A 216 -21.41 10.03 -12.52
C SER A 216 -20.48 10.41 -11.39
N GLU A 217 -20.28 11.70 -11.16
CA GLU A 217 -19.54 12.24 -10.02
C GLU A 217 -20.19 11.86 -8.69
#